data_600e6330952dce56728eb3e27c232fc8
#
_entry.id   600e6330952dce56728eb3e27c232fc8
#
_cell.length_a   1.000
_cell.length_b   1.000
_cell.length_c   1.000
_cell.angle_alpha   90.00
_cell.angle_beta   90.00
_cell.angle_gamma   90.00
#
_symmetry.space_group_name_H-M   'P 1'
#
loop_
_entity.id
_entity.type
_entity.pdbx_description
1 polymer ?
#
loop_
_entity_poly.entity_id
_entity_poly.type
_entity_poly.pdbx_seq_one_letter_code
_entity_poly.pdbx_strand_id
1 'polypeptide(L)'
;MIVFSQLSRDYTLGSQTVRALQDVSGEVFADEMVALCGPSGSGKSTLLNVLGMLDSQYQGQVTFAGQPYPSGQMQAAKMRREKLGFIFQKFNLVPVMTALENVAYPLHLNGFSKTEQTELATQMLEHVGLGEFIHHMPDNLSGGQQQRVAIARALVHKPALVIADEPTASLDSQTANKVIDIMKGLGHEFGTTFIVATHDPRMASRCDRTIELVDGKIIQTHASVEEVSWAS
;
A
#
# COMPACT_ATOMS: atom_id res chain seq x y z
N MET A 1 -10.86 1.08 10.53
CA MET A 1 -9.60 1.79 10.73
C MET A 1 -9.52 3.12 9.99
N ILE A 2 -9.82 3.17 8.71
CA ILE A 2 -10.00 4.39 7.91
C ILE A 2 -11.48 4.54 7.57
N VAL A 3 -12.01 5.75 7.73
CA VAL A 3 -13.34 6.13 7.23
C VAL A 3 -13.16 7.38 6.38
N PHE A 4 -13.75 7.39 5.21
CA PHE A 4 -13.73 8.53 4.30
C PHE A 4 -15.13 8.83 3.79
N SER A 5 -15.47 10.11 3.68
CA SER A 5 -16.79 10.56 3.29
C SER A 5 -16.73 11.72 2.32
N GLN A 6 -17.54 11.62 1.27
CA GLN A 6 -17.76 12.65 0.27
C GLN A 6 -16.47 13.15 -0.39
N LEU A 7 -15.49 12.23 -0.61
CA LEU A 7 -14.22 12.58 -1.23
C LEU A 7 -14.43 12.97 -2.70
N SER A 8 -14.01 14.18 -3.04
CA SER A 8 -13.96 14.66 -4.41
C SER A 8 -12.59 15.26 -4.72
N ARG A 9 -12.05 14.95 -5.90
CA ARG A 9 -10.74 15.43 -6.35
C ARG A 9 -10.76 15.76 -7.83
N ASP A 10 -10.45 16.99 -8.15
CA ASP A 10 -10.34 17.49 -9.51
C ASP A 10 -8.89 17.83 -9.84
N TYR A 11 -8.41 17.47 -11.03
CA TYR A 11 -7.13 17.86 -11.58
C TYR A 11 -7.33 18.81 -12.75
N THR A 12 -6.59 19.92 -12.77
CA THR A 12 -6.60 20.87 -13.90
C THR A 12 -5.45 20.56 -14.83
N LEU A 13 -5.75 20.20 -16.08
CA LEU A 13 -4.81 19.93 -17.15
C LEU A 13 -4.99 20.99 -18.25
N GLY A 14 -4.23 22.08 -18.17
CA GLY A 14 -4.44 23.24 -19.05
C GLY A 14 -5.80 23.88 -18.84
N SER A 15 -6.65 23.87 -19.88
CA SER A 15 -8.04 24.41 -19.81
C SER A 15 -9.08 23.35 -19.42
N GLN A 16 -8.70 22.10 -19.28
CA GLN A 16 -9.64 21.01 -18.93
C GLN A 16 -9.53 20.64 -17.46
N THR A 17 -10.69 20.39 -16.82
CA THR A 17 -10.78 19.83 -15.48
C THR A 17 -11.20 18.39 -15.58
N VAL A 18 -10.38 17.49 -15.03
CA VAL A 18 -10.66 16.05 -14.92
C VAL A 18 -11.05 15.75 -13.50
N ARG A 19 -12.28 15.30 -13.29
CA ARG A 19 -12.78 14.88 -11.98
C ARG A 19 -12.36 13.43 -11.71
N ALA A 20 -11.34 13.26 -10.90
CA ALA A 20 -10.76 11.94 -10.60
C ALA A 20 -11.52 11.19 -9.49
N LEU A 21 -12.13 11.92 -8.53
CA LEU A 21 -13.02 11.34 -7.51
C LEU A 21 -14.28 12.18 -7.42
N GLN A 22 -15.45 11.52 -7.26
CA GLN A 22 -16.76 12.14 -7.25
C GLN A 22 -17.59 11.60 -6.09
N ASP A 23 -17.59 12.34 -4.97
CA ASP A 23 -18.41 12.04 -3.76
C ASP A 23 -18.19 10.61 -3.24
N VAL A 24 -16.92 10.19 -3.16
CA VAL A 24 -16.54 8.84 -2.79
C VAL A 24 -16.59 8.68 -1.27
N SER A 25 -17.34 7.70 -0.78
CA SER A 25 -17.46 7.38 0.64
C SER A 25 -17.23 5.90 0.88
N GLY A 26 -16.58 5.54 2.00
CA GLY A 26 -16.31 4.16 2.35
C GLY A 26 -15.51 4.03 3.63
N GLU A 27 -15.23 2.79 3.98
CA GLU A 27 -14.46 2.44 5.18
C GLU A 27 -13.55 1.26 4.93
N VAL A 28 -12.45 1.22 5.66
CA VAL A 28 -11.50 0.10 5.72
C VAL A 28 -11.30 -0.25 7.19
N PHE A 29 -11.52 -1.51 7.54
CA PHE A 29 -11.39 -2.00 8.91
C PHE A 29 -9.92 -2.27 9.25
N ALA A 30 -9.63 -2.45 10.54
CA ALA A 30 -8.30 -2.89 10.98
C ALA A 30 -8.09 -4.36 10.60
N ASP A 31 -6.85 -4.71 10.33
CA ASP A 31 -6.36 -6.06 10.07
C ASP A 31 -6.97 -6.75 8.83
N GLU A 32 -7.62 -5.99 7.92
CA GLU A 32 -8.09 -6.50 6.63
C GLU A 32 -7.17 -6.12 5.47
N MET A 33 -7.19 -6.93 4.43
CA MET A 33 -6.61 -6.62 3.12
C MET A 33 -7.75 -6.31 2.14
N VAL A 34 -7.84 -5.05 1.69
CA VAL A 34 -8.89 -4.59 0.78
C VAL A 34 -8.30 -4.38 -0.62
N ALA A 35 -8.91 -5.01 -1.63
CA ALA A 35 -8.63 -4.73 -3.03
C ALA A 35 -9.47 -3.53 -3.51
N LEU A 36 -8.81 -2.54 -4.09
CA LEU A 36 -9.43 -1.45 -4.83
C LEU A 36 -9.34 -1.76 -6.33
N CYS A 37 -10.44 -2.23 -6.91
CA CYS A 37 -10.53 -2.67 -8.29
C CYS A 37 -11.20 -1.62 -9.19
N GLY A 38 -11.01 -1.76 -10.50
CA GLY A 38 -11.63 -0.91 -11.51
C GLY A 38 -10.73 -0.70 -12.73
N PRO A 39 -11.26 -0.17 -13.84
CA PRO A 39 -10.50 0.06 -15.07
C PRO A 39 -9.38 1.10 -14.88
N SER A 40 -8.46 1.16 -15.84
CA SER A 40 -7.45 2.23 -15.86
C SER A 40 -8.14 3.60 -15.94
N GLY A 41 -7.64 4.56 -15.17
CA GLY A 41 -8.22 5.91 -15.12
C GLY A 41 -9.45 6.05 -14.20
N SER A 42 -9.91 5.00 -13.53
CA SER A 42 -11.10 5.07 -12.66
C SER A 42 -10.91 5.89 -11.36
N GLY A 43 -9.69 6.33 -11.04
CA GLY A 43 -9.39 7.12 -9.85
C GLY A 43 -8.69 6.34 -8.71
N LYS A 44 -8.32 5.07 -8.89
CA LYS A 44 -7.70 4.23 -7.85
C LYS A 44 -6.45 4.87 -7.22
N SER A 45 -5.47 5.22 -8.04
CA SER A 45 -4.24 5.86 -7.54
C SER A 45 -4.51 7.23 -6.90
N THR A 46 -5.52 7.96 -7.36
CA THR A 46 -5.95 9.21 -6.71
C THR A 46 -6.51 8.92 -5.31
N LEU A 47 -7.39 7.93 -5.18
CA LEU A 47 -7.92 7.53 -3.87
C LEU A 47 -6.80 7.04 -2.94
N LEU A 48 -5.89 6.20 -3.44
CA LEU A 48 -4.71 5.76 -2.67
C LEU A 48 -3.84 6.93 -2.21
N ASN A 49 -3.62 7.93 -3.07
CA ASN A 49 -2.84 9.12 -2.71
C ASN A 49 -3.52 9.96 -1.62
N VAL A 50 -4.84 10.09 -1.65
CA VAL A 50 -5.60 10.77 -0.60
C VAL A 50 -5.52 9.97 0.71
N LEU A 51 -5.83 8.67 0.67
CA LEU A 51 -5.78 7.79 1.85
C LEU A 51 -4.35 7.59 2.39
N GLY A 52 -3.35 7.69 1.54
CA GLY A 52 -1.93 7.70 1.91
C GLY A 52 -1.40 9.05 2.38
N MET A 53 -2.26 10.09 2.46
CA MET A 53 -1.86 11.48 2.78
C MET A 53 -0.78 12.05 1.83
N LEU A 54 -0.67 11.54 0.60
CA LEU A 54 0.24 12.05 -0.43
C LEU A 54 -0.38 13.21 -1.20
N ASP A 55 -1.70 13.23 -1.33
CA ASP A 55 -2.48 14.36 -1.87
C ASP A 55 -3.38 14.93 -0.79
N SER A 56 -3.24 16.23 -0.50
CA SER A 56 -4.04 16.96 0.48
C SER A 56 -5.08 17.88 -0.20
N GLN A 57 -5.12 17.93 -1.53
CA GLN A 57 -6.03 18.79 -2.28
C GLN A 57 -7.32 18.04 -2.65
N TYR A 58 -8.13 17.70 -1.68
CA TYR A 58 -9.44 17.06 -1.87
C TYR A 58 -10.53 17.75 -1.06
N GLN A 59 -11.77 17.53 -1.45
CA GLN A 59 -12.95 17.87 -0.65
C GLN A 59 -13.45 16.61 0.06
N GLY A 60 -14.18 16.77 1.16
CA GLY A 60 -14.66 15.68 2.01
C GLY A 60 -13.82 15.50 3.26
N GLN A 61 -13.98 14.36 3.91
CA GLN A 61 -13.32 14.06 5.19
C GLN A 61 -12.69 12.67 5.18
N VAL A 62 -11.54 12.55 5.84
CA VAL A 62 -10.89 11.26 6.12
C VAL A 62 -10.53 11.20 7.59
N THR A 63 -10.82 10.08 8.22
CA THR A 63 -10.37 9.77 9.58
C THR A 63 -9.54 8.49 9.58
N PHE A 64 -8.54 8.46 10.46
CA PHE A 64 -7.70 7.30 10.71
C PHE A 64 -7.75 6.96 12.21
N ALA A 65 -8.14 5.74 12.55
CA ALA A 65 -8.35 5.33 13.93
C ALA A 65 -9.23 6.29 14.74
N GLY A 66 -10.30 6.82 14.09
CA GLY A 66 -11.24 7.76 14.70
C GLY A 66 -10.77 9.22 14.80
N GLN A 67 -9.55 9.53 14.34
CA GLN A 67 -9.01 10.88 14.35
C GLN A 67 -9.01 11.48 12.93
N PRO A 68 -9.41 12.75 12.75
CA PRO A 68 -9.31 13.40 11.44
C PRO A 68 -7.87 13.44 10.93
N TYR A 69 -7.70 13.38 9.61
CA TYR A 69 -6.38 13.58 9.01
C TYR A 69 -5.84 14.98 9.35
N PRO A 70 -4.53 15.08 9.62
CA PRO A 70 -3.92 16.36 9.95
C PRO A 70 -3.96 17.30 8.74
N SER A 71 -4.33 18.56 8.99
CA SER A 71 -4.37 19.61 7.96
C SER A 71 -2.98 20.16 7.59
N GLY A 72 -2.00 19.97 8.46
CA GLY A 72 -0.64 20.48 8.27
C GLY A 72 0.29 19.44 7.60
N GLN A 73 1.11 19.90 6.65
CA GLN A 73 2.04 19.03 5.93
C GLN A 73 3.04 18.30 6.84
N MET A 74 3.54 18.97 7.89
CA MET A 74 4.49 18.36 8.84
C MET A 74 3.85 17.24 9.66
N GLN A 75 2.62 17.46 10.14
CA GLN A 75 1.88 16.45 10.90
C GLN A 75 1.51 15.27 9.99
N ALA A 76 1.09 15.52 8.73
CA ALA A 76 0.82 14.48 7.76
C ALA A 76 2.09 13.66 7.44
N ALA A 77 3.24 14.32 7.25
CA ALA A 77 4.52 13.66 7.04
C ALA A 77 4.94 12.79 8.24
N LYS A 78 4.74 13.29 9.47
CA LYS A 78 4.97 12.52 10.70
C LYS A 78 4.07 11.28 10.75
N MET A 79 2.79 11.44 10.50
CA MET A 79 1.83 10.34 10.53
C MET A 79 2.12 9.28 9.46
N ARG A 80 2.47 9.70 8.21
CA ARG A 80 2.93 8.78 7.17
C ARG A 80 4.12 7.95 7.63
N ARG A 81 5.16 8.62 8.14
CA ARG A 81 6.39 7.98 8.59
C ARG A 81 6.17 6.95 9.70
N GLU A 82 5.27 7.26 10.65
CA GLU A 82 5.04 6.42 11.83
C GLU A 82 3.99 5.32 11.61
N LYS A 83 3.00 5.55 10.74
CA LYS A 83 1.80 4.72 10.65
C LYS A 83 1.57 4.06 9.31
N LEU A 84 2.22 4.55 8.23
CA LEU A 84 1.96 4.08 6.88
C LEU A 84 3.20 3.43 6.25
N GLY A 85 2.96 2.36 5.47
CA GLY A 85 3.90 1.80 4.52
C GLY A 85 3.41 2.01 3.09
N PHE A 86 4.32 2.00 2.12
CA PHE A 86 3.99 2.18 0.71
C PHE A 86 4.68 1.14 -0.16
N ILE A 87 3.92 0.51 -1.05
CA ILE A 87 4.38 -0.42 -2.07
C ILE A 87 3.92 0.12 -3.42
N PHE A 88 4.85 0.28 -4.36
CA PHE A 88 4.61 0.86 -5.68
C PHE A 88 4.86 -0.16 -6.80
N GLN A 89 4.20 0.02 -7.92
CA GLN A 89 4.35 -0.79 -9.13
C GLN A 89 5.80 -0.86 -9.63
N LYS A 90 6.54 0.26 -9.59
CA LYS A 90 7.95 0.38 -10.02
C LYS A 90 8.93 0.23 -8.86
N PHE A 91 8.53 -0.43 -7.76
CA PHE A 91 9.32 -0.70 -6.56
C PHE A 91 9.79 0.57 -5.82
N ASN A 92 10.17 1.63 -6.51
CA ASN A 92 10.67 2.91 -5.99
C ASN A 92 11.78 2.72 -4.94
N LEU A 93 12.69 1.77 -5.20
CA LEU A 93 13.90 1.61 -4.38
C LEU A 93 14.86 2.76 -4.66
N VAL A 94 15.61 3.15 -3.63
CA VAL A 94 16.69 4.13 -3.76
C VAL A 94 17.87 3.41 -4.44
N PRO A 95 18.24 3.77 -5.68
CA PRO A 95 19.16 2.97 -6.49
C PRO A 95 20.60 2.93 -5.96
N VAL A 96 20.99 3.93 -5.17
CA VAL A 96 22.33 4.04 -4.55
C VAL A 96 22.41 3.41 -3.15
N MET A 97 21.35 2.75 -2.71
CA MET A 97 21.26 2.04 -1.43
C MET A 97 21.14 0.54 -1.68
N THR A 98 21.82 -0.27 -0.88
CA THR A 98 21.65 -1.72 -0.85
C THR A 98 20.21 -2.11 -0.43
N ALA A 99 19.86 -3.40 -0.57
CA ALA A 99 18.58 -3.92 -0.07
C ALA A 99 18.42 -3.63 1.43
N LEU A 100 19.46 -3.87 2.23
CA LEU A 100 19.50 -3.59 3.66
C LEU A 100 19.23 -2.11 3.95
N GLU A 101 19.92 -1.21 3.27
CA GLU A 101 19.78 0.24 3.49
C GLU A 101 18.39 0.75 3.07
N ASN A 102 17.85 0.23 1.95
CA ASN A 102 16.47 0.54 1.55
C ASN A 102 15.46 0.14 2.63
N VAL A 103 15.60 -1.05 3.22
CA VAL A 103 14.69 -1.54 4.27
C VAL A 103 14.94 -0.81 5.59
N ALA A 104 16.18 -0.47 5.93
CA ALA A 104 16.52 0.27 7.14
C ALA A 104 16.07 1.75 7.11
N TYR A 105 15.85 2.32 5.93
CA TYR A 105 15.57 3.75 5.78
C TYR A 105 14.33 4.24 6.56
N PRO A 106 13.17 3.58 6.55
CA PRO A 106 12.03 3.96 7.39
C PRO A 106 12.35 3.93 8.90
N LEU A 107 13.15 2.99 9.36
CA LEU A 107 13.59 2.91 10.76
C LEU A 107 14.48 4.11 11.12
N HIS A 108 15.40 4.48 10.22
CA HIS A 108 16.22 5.68 10.37
C HIS A 108 15.36 6.94 10.54
N LEU A 109 14.35 7.12 9.69
CA LEU A 109 13.42 8.25 9.77
C LEU A 109 12.61 8.27 11.07
N ASN A 110 12.34 7.10 11.66
CA ASN A 110 11.64 6.94 12.93
C ASN A 110 12.56 7.02 14.17
N GLY A 111 13.85 7.30 13.99
CA GLY A 111 14.79 7.57 15.08
C GLY A 111 15.36 6.31 15.76
N PHE A 112 15.25 5.12 15.15
CA PHE A 112 15.89 3.91 15.64
C PHE A 112 17.42 4.04 15.62
N SER A 113 18.10 3.43 16.58
CA SER A 113 19.57 3.36 16.58
C SER A 113 20.10 2.56 15.36
N LYS A 114 21.34 2.81 14.98
CA LYS A 114 21.94 2.13 13.81
C LYS A 114 21.99 0.60 13.98
N THR A 115 22.16 0.12 15.19
CA THR A 115 22.15 -1.31 15.50
C THR A 115 20.76 -1.89 15.29
N GLU A 116 19.71 -1.28 15.84
CA GLU A 116 18.33 -1.69 15.66
C GLU A 116 17.91 -1.64 14.18
N GLN A 117 18.32 -0.60 13.44
CA GLN A 117 18.07 -0.48 12.00
C GLN A 117 18.63 -1.70 11.25
N THR A 118 19.88 -2.07 11.51
CA THR A 118 20.55 -3.19 10.84
C THR A 118 19.89 -4.51 11.23
N GLU A 119 19.62 -4.73 12.50
CA GLU A 119 19.01 -5.95 13.02
C GLU A 119 17.60 -6.19 12.45
N LEU A 120 16.73 -5.20 12.59
CA LEU A 120 15.33 -5.29 12.12
C LEU A 120 15.23 -5.39 10.59
N ALA A 121 16.07 -4.65 9.87
CA ALA A 121 16.09 -4.73 8.41
C ALA A 121 16.62 -6.07 7.91
N THR A 122 17.63 -6.66 8.56
CA THR A 122 18.14 -8.00 8.23
C THR A 122 17.05 -9.04 8.46
N GLN A 123 16.43 -9.05 9.64
CA GLN A 123 15.34 -9.99 9.97
C GLN A 123 14.19 -9.87 8.95
N MET A 124 13.79 -8.65 8.58
CA MET A 124 12.72 -8.43 7.61
C MET A 124 13.11 -8.94 6.21
N LEU A 125 14.36 -8.78 5.79
CA LEU A 125 14.85 -9.33 4.51
C LEU A 125 14.89 -10.85 4.53
N GLU A 126 15.23 -11.47 5.65
CA GLU A 126 15.14 -12.92 5.84
C GLU A 126 13.68 -13.41 5.74
N HIS A 127 12.72 -12.72 6.38
CA HIS A 127 11.29 -13.04 6.29
C HIS A 127 10.76 -13.03 4.84
N VAL A 128 11.25 -12.11 4.01
CA VAL A 128 10.86 -12.08 2.58
C VAL A 128 11.75 -12.98 1.70
N GLY A 129 12.64 -13.82 2.30
CA GLY A 129 13.51 -14.75 1.61
C GLY A 129 14.62 -14.08 0.81
N LEU A 130 15.22 -13.01 1.35
CA LEU A 130 16.31 -12.24 0.73
C LEU A 130 17.55 -12.12 1.63
N GLY A 131 17.76 -13.01 2.60
CA GLY A 131 18.90 -12.99 3.52
C GLY A 131 20.27 -13.00 2.82
N GLU A 132 20.40 -13.70 1.68
CA GLU A 132 21.64 -13.74 0.88
C GLU A 132 21.84 -12.48 0.01
N PHE A 133 20.83 -11.62 -0.13
CA PHE A 133 20.81 -10.45 -1.03
C PHE A 133 20.91 -9.12 -0.30
N ILE A 134 21.14 -9.11 1.02
CA ILE A 134 21.08 -7.90 1.86
C ILE A 134 22.02 -6.78 1.41
N HIS A 135 23.17 -7.13 0.82
CA HIS A 135 24.17 -6.17 0.34
C HIS A 135 24.06 -5.87 -1.16
N HIS A 136 23.06 -6.42 -1.86
CA HIS A 136 22.87 -6.16 -3.28
C HIS A 136 22.23 -4.80 -3.51
N MET A 137 22.68 -4.10 -4.54
CA MET A 137 22.02 -2.89 -5.07
C MET A 137 20.79 -3.29 -5.87
N PRO A 138 19.78 -2.41 -6.00
CA PRO A 138 18.57 -2.69 -6.78
C PRO A 138 18.84 -3.23 -8.19
N ASP A 139 19.80 -2.67 -8.90
CA ASP A 139 20.17 -3.08 -10.27
C ASP A 139 20.70 -4.52 -10.36
N ASN A 140 21.15 -5.09 -9.26
CA ASN A 140 21.63 -6.47 -9.15
C ASN A 140 20.52 -7.44 -8.65
N LEU A 141 19.28 -6.98 -8.55
CA LEU A 141 18.13 -7.75 -8.10
C LEU A 141 17.13 -7.95 -9.25
N SER A 142 16.54 -9.14 -9.34
CA SER A 142 15.41 -9.36 -10.24
C SER A 142 14.19 -8.53 -9.83
N GLY A 143 13.23 -8.32 -10.73
CA GLY A 143 12.01 -7.57 -10.42
C GLY A 143 11.25 -8.12 -9.21
N GLY A 144 11.14 -9.44 -9.08
CA GLY A 144 10.52 -10.07 -7.91
C GLY A 144 11.33 -9.91 -6.63
N GLN A 145 12.65 -9.84 -6.69
CA GLN A 145 13.50 -9.53 -5.53
C GLN A 145 13.35 -8.06 -5.15
N GLN A 146 13.35 -7.14 -6.11
CA GLN A 146 13.12 -5.71 -5.86
C GLN A 146 11.77 -5.48 -5.19
N GLN A 147 10.71 -6.16 -5.66
CA GLN A 147 9.38 -6.06 -5.04
C GLN A 147 9.39 -6.57 -3.60
N ARG A 148 10.06 -7.68 -3.32
CA ARG A 148 10.19 -8.19 -1.95
C ARG A 148 10.98 -7.23 -1.04
N VAL A 149 12.00 -6.54 -1.55
CA VAL A 149 12.68 -5.45 -0.82
C VAL A 149 11.70 -4.29 -0.56
N ALA A 150 10.88 -3.91 -1.54
CA ALA A 150 9.89 -2.84 -1.36
C ALA A 150 8.83 -3.21 -0.31
N ILE A 151 8.38 -4.47 -0.26
CA ILE A 151 7.48 -4.99 0.77
C ILE A 151 8.14 -4.97 2.15
N ALA A 152 9.37 -5.48 2.25
CA ALA A 152 10.15 -5.45 3.49
C ALA A 152 10.32 -4.01 4.01
N ARG A 153 10.65 -3.07 3.13
CA ARG A 153 10.75 -1.64 3.45
C ARG A 153 9.43 -1.07 3.96
N ALA A 154 8.32 -1.44 3.34
CA ALA A 154 6.99 -0.95 3.74
C ALA A 154 6.57 -1.47 5.13
N LEU A 155 7.01 -2.65 5.54
CA LEU A 155 6.55 -3.36 6.74
C LEU A 155 7.52 -3.30 7.93
N VAL A 156 8.81 -2.97 7.73
CA VAL A 156 9.87 -3.09 8.75
C VAL A 156 9.60 -2.31 10.04
N HIS A 157 8.89 -1.18 9.96
CA HIS A 157 8.52 -0.36 11.12
C HIS A 157 7.13 -0.71 11.67
N LYS A 158 6.53 -1.84 11.22
CA LYS A 158 5.20 -2.35 11.62
C LYS A 158 4.11 -1.28 11.51
N PRO A 159 3.86 -0.75 10.31
CA PRO A 159 2.84 0.27 10.12
C PRO A 159 1.45 -0.29 10.40
N ALA A 160 0.53 0.58 10.79
CA ALA A 160 -0.87 0.20 10.94
C ALA A 160 -1.57 0.01 9.59
N LEU A 161 -1.08 0.69 8.52
CA LEU A 161 -1.65 0.64 7.18
C LEU A 161 -0.55 0.57 6.12
N VAL A 162 -0.72 -0.28 5.12
CA VAL A 162 0.06 -0.28 3.89
C VAL A 162 -0.82 0.09 2.70
N ILE A 163 -0.37 1.08 1.94
CA ILE A 163 -0.94 1.46 0.64
C ILE A 163 -0.11 0.79 -0.45
N ALA A 164 -0.75 -0.04 -1.27
CA ALA A 164 -0.09 -0.73 -2.37
C ALA A 164 -0.74 -0.37 -3.72
N ASP A 165 0.04 0.17 -4.64
CA ASP A 165 -0.43 0.51 -5.99
C ASP A 165 0.16 -0.48 -7.00
N GLU A 166 -0.69 -1.37 -7.54
CA GLU A 166 -0.35 -2.41 -8.53
C GLU A 166 0.90 -3.24 -8.17
N PRO A 167 0.97 -3.86 -6.98
CA PRO A 167 2.20 -4.47 -6.46
C PRO A 167 2.70 -5.68 -7.26
N THR A 168 1.89 -6.24 -8.15
CA THR A 168 2.21 -7.43 -8.95
C THR A 168 2.30 -7.17 -10.45
N ALA A 169 1.97 -5.95 -10.92
CA ALA A 169 1.81 -5.65 -12.35
C ALA A 169 3.10 -5.84 -13.18
N SER A 170 4.28 -5.74 -12.57
CA SER A 170 5.58 -5.88 -13.25
C SER A 170 6.19 -7.29 -13.10
N LEU A 171 5.42 -8.28 -12.61
CA LEU A 171 5.92 -9.60 -12.25
C LEU A 171 5.28 -10.70 -13.11
N ASP A 172 6.04 -11.77 -13.35
CA ASP A 172 5.47 -13.00 -13.90
C ASP A 172 4.51 -13.66 -12.89
N SER A 173 3.65 -14.57 -13.39
CA SER A 173 2.57 -15.16 -12.59
C SER A 173 3.05 -15.93 -11.36
N GLN A 174 4.19 -16.63 -11.45
CA GLN A 174 4.72 -17.40 -10.31
C GLN A 174 5.27 -16.49 -9.24
N THR A 175 6.02 -15.46 -9.64
CA THR A 175 6.59 -14.45 -8.74
C THR A 175 5.48 -13.60 -8.11
N ALA A 176 4.44 -13.24 -8.87
CA ALA A 176 3.28 -12.52 -8.38
C ALA A 176 2.57 -13.28 -7.24
N ASN A 177 2.30 -14.58 -7.41
CA ASN A 177 1.69 -15.39 -6.36
C ASN A 177 2.53 -15.40 -5.07
N LYS A 178 3.86 -15.57 -5.17
CA LYS A 178 4.75 -15.52 -4.01
C LYS A 178 4.69 -14.17 -3.30
N VAL A 179 4.66 -13.07 -4.06
CA VAL A 179 4.56 -11.71 -3.51
C VAL A 179 3.23 -11.53 -2.78
N ILE A 180 2.11 -12.00 -3.33
CA ILE A 180 0.80 -11.94 -2.68
C ILE A 180 0.81 -12.74 -1.37
N ASP A 181 1.36 -13.98 -1.39
CA ASP A 181 1.44 -14.83 -0.19
C ASP A 181 2.30 -14.17 0.92
N ILE A 182 3.42 -13.54 0.55
CA ILE A 182 4.26 -12.77 1.49
C ILE A 182 3.48 -11.59 2.08
N MET A 183 2.80 -10.79 1.25
CA MET A 183 2.01 -9.65 1.73
C MET A 183 0.92 -10.09 2.69
N LYS A 184 0.15 -11.14 2.35
CA LYS A 184 -0.93 -11.68 3.20
C LYS A 184 -0.38 -12.26 4.51
N GLY A 185 0.68 -13.06 4.45
CA GLY A 185 1.32 -13.66 5.62
C GLY A 185 1.86 -12.64 6.60
N LEU A 186 2.67 -11.68 6.11
CA LEU A 186 3.23 -10.62 6.96
C LEU A 186 2.16 -9.63 7.45
N GLY A 187 1.14 -9.36 6.64
CA GLY A 187 0.02 -8.53 7.05
C GLY A 187 -0.71 -9.10 8.25
N HIS A 188 -1.03 -10.39 8.19
CA HIS A 188 -1.66 -11.11 9.30
C HIS A 188 -0.74 -11.20 10.54
N GLU A 189 0.54 -11.52 10.35
CA GLU A 189 1.51 -11.63 11.44
C GLU A 189 1.67 -10.32 12.22
N PHE A 190 1.68 -9.17 11.51
CA PHE A 190 1.92 -7.86 12.13
C PHE A 190 0.64 -7.09 12.46
N GLY A 191 -0.54 -7.62 12.16
CA GLY A 191 -1.81 -6.91 12.30
C GLY A 191 -1.85 -5.64 11.43
N THR A 192 -1.30 -5.71 10.22
CA THR A 192 -1.21 -4.58 9.29
C THR A 192 -2.37 -4.62 8.31
N THR A 193 -3.12 -3.54 8.22
CA THR A 193 -4.17 -3.34 7.22
C THR A 193 -3.56 -3.02 5.85
N PHE A 194 -4.14 -3.54 4.77
CA PHE A 194 -3.71 -3.22 3.40
C PHE A 194 -4.85 -2.62 2.58
N ILE A 195 -4.53 -1.59 1.79
CA ILE A 195 -5.37 -1.12 0.68
C ILE A 195 -4.55 -1.29 -0.59
N VAL A 196 -5.00 -2.18 -1.47
CA VAL A 196 -4.26 -2.60 -2.66
C VAL A 196 -5.03 -2.22 -3.92
N ALA A 197 -4.58 -1.22 -4.67
CA ALA A 197 -5.11 -1.01 -6.01
C ALA A 197 -4.58 -2.10 -6.93
N THR A 198 -5.47 -2.77 -7.64
CA THR A 198 -5.09 -3.84 -8.57
C THR A 198 -6.15 -4.06 -9.65
N HIS A 199 -5.68 -4.50 -10.80
CA HIS A 199 -6.50 -5.11 -11.85
C HIS A 199 -6.20 -6.62 -11.99
N ASP A 200 -5.31 -7.16 -11.15
CA ASP A 200 -4.95 -8.57 -11.13
C ASP A 200 -5.98 -9.38 -10.32
N PRO A 201 -6.77 -10.27 -10.97
CA PRO A 201 -7.78 -11.07 -10.27
C PRO A 201 -7.18 -11.99 -9.20
N ARG A 202 -5.91 -12.40 -9.37
CA ARG A 202 -5.21 -13.23 -8.37
C ARG A 202 -5.00 -12.48 -7.06
N MET A 203 -4.65 -11.18 -7.15
CA MET A 203 -4.51 -10.31 -5.98
C MET A 203 -5.88 -10.03 -5.36
N ALA A 204 -6.87 -9.67 -6.18
CA ALA A 204 -8.21 -9.36 -5.70
C ALA A 204 -8.86 -10.54 -4.96
N SER A 205 -8.71 -11.77 -5.48
CA SER A 205 -9.25 -12.98 -4.84
C SER A 205 -8.57 -13.38 -3.52
N ARG A 206 -7.39 -12.84 -3.23
CA ARG A 206 -6.68 -13.08 -1.96
C ARG A 206 -6.95 -12.02 -0.90
N CYS A 207 -7.62 -10.93 -1.29
CA CYS A 207 -8.06 -9.89 -0.37
C CYS A 207 -9.35 -10.30 0.36
N ASP A 208 -9.56 -9.79 1.56
CA ASP A 208 -10.74 -10.10 2.38
C ASP A 208 -11.99 -9.41 1.85
N ARG A 209 -11.81 -8.30 1.13
CA ARG A 209 -12.88 -7.49 0.56
C ARG A 209 -12.42 -6.75 -0.69
N THR A 210 -13.37 -6.51 -1.60
CA THR A 210 -13.12 -5.73 -2.83
C THR A 210 -14.03 -4.50 -2.86
N ILE A 211 -13.42 -3.35 -3.17
CA ILE A 211 -14.11 -2.08 -3.46
C ILE A 211 -13.94 -1.80 -4.95
N GLU A 212 -15.03 -1.67 -5.67
CA GLU A 212 -15.01 -1.39 -7.10
C GLU A 212 -15.20 0.10 -7.38
N LEU A 213 -14.21 0.71 -8.06
CA LEU A 213 -14.18 2.12 -8.44
C LEU A 213 -14.29 2.26 -9.95
N VAL A 214 -15.31 3.00 -10.43
CA VAL A 214 -15.51 3.30 -11.86
C VAL A 214 -15.82 4.78 -12.00
N ASP A 215 -15.14 5.47 -12.93
CA ASP A 215 -15.31 6.89 -13.23
C ASP A 215 -15.34 7.79 -11.97
N GLY A 216 -14.42 7.52 -11.04
CA GLY A 216 -14.28 8.27 -9.80
C GLY A 216 -15.36 8.00 -8.76
N LYS A 217 -16.16 6.95 -8.87
CA LYS A 217 -17.22 6.57 -7.92
C LYS A 217 -17.05 5.14 -7.45
N ILE A 218 -17.31 4.87 -6.18
CA ILE A 218 -17.50 3.51 -5.68
C ILE A 218 -18.87 3.02 -6.16
N ILE A 219 -18.88 1.94 -6.94
CA ILE A 219 -20.12 1.35 -7.46
C ILE A 219 -20.55 0.13 -6.66
N GLN A 220 -19.59 -0.59 -6.06
CA GLN A 220 -19.88 -1.81 -5.32
C GLN A 220 -18.78 -2.13 -4.30
N THR A 221 -19.17 -2.82 -3.21
CA THR A 221 -18.26 -3.38 -2.22
C THR A 221 -18.70 -4.81 -1.95
N HIS A 222 -17.77 -5.77 -2.10
CA HIS A 222 -18.03 -7.19 -1.89
C HIS A 222 -17.08 -7.76 -0.83
N ALA A 223 -17.58 -8.66 0.03
CA ALA A 223 -16.71 -9.61 0.73
C ALA A 223 -16.08 -10.58 -0.28
N SER A 224 -14.88 -11.08 -0.05
CA SER A 224 -14.26 -12.02 -0.96
C SER A 224 -15.06 -13.34 -1.02
N VAL A 225 -15.05 -13.98 -2.20
CA VAL A 225 -15.93 -15.11 -2.56
C VAL A 225 -15.65 -16.39 -1.73
N GLU A 226 -14.64 -16.45 -0.88
CA GLU A 226 -14.34 -17.62 -0.04
C GLU A 226 -15.43 -17.92 1.00
N GLU A 227 -16.28 -16.95 1.40
CA GLU A 227 -17.37 -17.18 2.35
C GLU A 227 -18.68 -17.70 1.73
N VAL A 228 -18.82 -17.72 0.40
CA VAL A 228 -20.11 -18.06 -0.25
C VAL A 228 -20.23 -19.53 -0.64
N SER A 229 -19.20 -20.37 -0.53
CA SER A 229 -19.25 -21.76 -1.04
C SER A 229 -19.65 -22.82 0.01
N TRP A 230 -20.01 -22.48 1.24
CA TRP A 230 -20.34 -23.44 2.29
C TRP A 230 -21.75 -23.32 2.89
N ALA A 231 -22.64 -22.55 2.26
CA ALA A 231 -24.05 -22.45 2.65
C ALA A 231 -24.97 -22.98 1.53
N SER A 232 -24.86 -24.29 1.24
CA SER A 232 -25.88 -25.05 0.51
C SER A 232 -25.79 -26.55 0.80
#